data_de87c888489087a32248c0f8da125fd2
#
_entry.id   de87c888489087a32248c0f8da125fd2
#
_cell.length_a   1.000
_cell.length_b   1.000
_cell.length_c   1.000
_cell.angle_alpha   90.00
_cell.angle_beta   90.00
_cell.angle_gamma   90.00
#
_symmetry.space_group_name_H-M   'P 1'
#
loop_
_entity.id
_entity.type
_entity.pdbx_description
1 polymer ?
#
loop_
_entity_poly.entity_id
_entity_poly.type
_entity_poly.pdbx_seq_one_letter_code
_entity_poly.pdbx_strand_id
1 'polypeptide(L)'
;RRELDAKDAGALKAAGGEAYLPLLYAAGPFDEASRRLAAIDAGGALASRLEGLRQIAARVEGKARVTLDPAERHGFQYQSWFGFTLYAEGARGTLGRGGTYRVGGGEPATGFSLYIDPLVDALGDAPAGDLLFLPEDHDRDAAARLRAIGWRTLAALDGTEDAAGLGCTHRLVGREPQPV
;
A
#
# COMPACT_ATOMS: atom_id res chain seq x y z
N ARG A 1 -8.26 10.52 26.37
CA ARG A 1 -8.14 10.28 24.93
C ARG A 1 -6.69 10.00 24.51
N ARG A 2 -5.73 10.83 24.91
CA ARG A 2 -4.29 10.66 24.62
C ARG A 2 -3.76 9.28 25.05
N GLU A 3 -4.20 8.77 26.19
CA GLU A 3 -3.82 7.47 26.75
C GLU A 3 -4.40 6.29 25.96
N LEU A 4 -5.60 6.45 25.38
CA LEU A 4 -6.17 5.50 24.40
C LEU A 4 -5.34 5.47 23.12
N ASP A 5 -5.00 6.63 22.59
CA ASP A 5 -4.18 6.77 21.38
C ASP A 5 -2.77 6.17 21.60
N ALA A 6 -2.21 6.31 22.83
CA ALA A 6 -0.94 5.72 23.22
C ALA A 6 -1.03 4.23 23.63
N LYS A 7 -2.24 3.67 23.69
CA LYS A 7 -2.52 2.29 24.17
C LYS A 7 -1.98 2.01 25.58
N ASP A 8 -1.92 3.03 26.41
CA ASP A 8 -1.44 2.93 27.80
C ASP A 8 -2.60 2.69 28.76
N ALA A 9 -2.80 1.41 29.09
CA ALA A 9 -3.86 0.99 30.02
C ALA A 9 -3.67 1.53 31.44
N GLY A 10 -2.41 1.68 31.89
CA GLY A 10 -2.08 2.20 33.21
C GLY A 10 -2.44 3.68 33.34
N ALA A 11 -1.93 4.48 32.39
CA ALA A 11 -2.24 5.91 32.34
C ALA A 11 -3.72 6.17 32.10
N LEU A 12 -4.40 5.33 31.31
CA LEU A 12 -5.84 5.41 31.09
C LEU A 12 -6.63 5.24 32.40
N LYS A 13 -6.28 4.23 33.21
CA LYS A 13 -6.87 4.03 34.53
C LYS A 13 -6.62 5.23 35.45
N ALA A 14 -5.36 5.68 35.53
CA ALA A 14 -4.99 6.83 36.36
C ALA A 14 -5.74 8.10 35.97
N ALA A 15 -6.11 8.25 34.70
CA ALA A 15 -6.91 9.36 34.19
C ALA A 15 -8.43 9.15 34.36
N GLY A 16 -8.88 8.11 35.08
CA GLY A 16 -10.31 7.81 35.29
C GLY A 16 -11.01 7.22 34.06
N GLY A 17 -10.24 6.73 33.07
CA GLY A 17 -10.76 6.17 31.82
C GLY A 17 -10.98 4.65 31.84
N GLU A 18 -11.17 4.04 32.99
CA GLU A 18 -11.26 2.57 33.14
C GLU A 18 -12.38 1.96 32.28
N ALA A 19 -13.51 2.66 32.11
CA ALA A 19 -14.60 2.23 31.25
C ALA A 19 -14.20 2.04 29.76
N TYR A 20 -13.11 2.64 29.33
CA TYR A 20 -12.60 2.52 27.94
C TYR A 20 -11.53 1.43 27.74
N LEU A 21 -11.11 0.77 28.84
CA LEU A 21 -10.12 -0.33 28.73
C LEU A 21 -10.55 -1.45 27.79
N PRO A 22 -11.82 -1.87 27.73
CA PRO A 22 -12.26 -2.89 26.80
C PRO A 22 -11.95 -2.57 25.34
N LEU A 23 -11.90 -1.28 24.95
CA LEU A 23 -11.52 -0.88 23.58
C LEU A 23 -10.08 -1.21 23.26
N LEU A 24 -9.15 -1.06 24.21
CA LEU A 24 -7.74 -1.42 24.02
C LEU A 24 -7.55 -2.92 23.77
N TYR A 25 -8.37 -3.74 24.44
CA TYR A 25 -8.29 -5.20 24.32
C TYR A 25 -9.15 -5.77 23.19
N ALA A 26 -9.92 -4.92 22.51
CA ALA A 26 -10.72 -5.33 21.37
C ALA A 26 -9.96 -5.40 20.05
N ALA A 27 -8.70 -4.92 20.00
CA ALA A 27 -7.87 -5.00 18.81
C ALA A 27 -7.48 -6.46 18.46
N GLY A 28 -7.31 -6.74 17.16
CA GLY A 28 -6.87 -8.06 16.68
C GLY A 28 -7.44 -8.46 15.32
N PRO A 29 -7.44 -9.76 15.01
CA PRO A 29 -8.08 -10.29 13.80
C PRO A 29 -9.53 -9.81 13.70
N PHE A 30 -9.96 -9.48 12.49
CA PHE A 30 -11.23 -8.75 12.27
C PHE A 30 -12.43 -9.39 12.96
N ASP A 31 -12.62 -10.71 12.81
CA ASP A 31 -13.79 -11.41 13.35
C ASP A 31 -13.82 -11.41 14.89
N GLU A 32 -12.65 -11.59 15.50
CA GLU A 32 -12.53 -11.57 16.96
C GLU A 32 -12.74 -10.15 17.50
N ALA A 33 -12.07 -9.18 16.90
CA ALA A 33 -12.19 -7.77 17.30
C ALA A 33 -13.62 -7.25 17.14
N SER A 34 -14.30 -7.60 16.04
CA SER A 34 -15.70 -7.23 15.79
C SER A 34 -16.64 -7.83 16.83
N ARG A 35 -16.44 -9.09 17.23
CA ARG A 35 -17.24 -9.73 18.30
C ARG A 35 -17.02 -9.08 19.65
N ARG A 36 -15.74 -8.78 19.99
CA ARG A 36 -15.40 -8.09 21.25
C ARG A 36 -16.04 -6.71 21.31
N LEU A 37 -15.97 -5.92 20.21
CA LEU A 37 -16.59 -4.60 20.14
C LEU A 37 -18.12 -4.67 20.26
N ALA A 38 -18.75 -5.62 19.58
CA ALA A 38 -20.20 -5.80 19.68
C ALA A 38 -20.64 -6.17 21.13
N ALA A 39 -19.82 -6.93 21.85
CA ALA A 39 -20.11 -7.32 23.23
C ALA A 39 -20.04 -6.15 24.22
N ILE A 40 -19.20 -5.15 23.99
CA ILE A 40 -19.09 -3.95 24.83
C ILE A 40 -20.02 -2.81 24.41
N ASP A 41 -20.63 -2.90 23.22
CA ASP A 41 -21.55 -1.88 22.68
C ASP A 41 -22.99 -2.11 23.17
N ALA A 42 -23.22 -1.97 24.47
CA ALA A 42 -24.51 -2.21 25.09
C ALA A 42 -25.67 -1.32 24.56
N GLY A 43 -25.33 -0.19 23.96
CA GLY A 43 -26.28 0.76 23.38
C GLY A 43 -26.48 0.65 21.87
N GLY A 44 -25.75 -0.22 21.19
CA GLY A 44 -25.80 -0.35 19.73
C GLY A 44 -25.20 0.83 18.95
N ALA A 45 -24.46 1.72 19.63
CA ALA A 45 -23.87 2.92 19.01
C ALA A 45 -22.84 2.59 17.91
N LEU A 46 -22.21 1.41 17.96
CA LEU A 46 -21.23 0.95 17.00
C LEU A 46 -21.83 0.05 15.90
N ALA A 47 -23.10 -0.34 16.01
CA ALA A 47 -23.70 -1.35 15.16
C ALA A 47 -23.56 -1.04 13.65
N SER A 48 -23.91 0.18 13.23
CA SER A 48 -23.80 0.59 11.82
C SER A 48 -22.34 0.63 11.32
N ARG A 49 -21.41 1.02 12.18
CA ARG A 49 -19.96 1.03 11.85
C ARG A 49 -19.42 -0.38 11.71
N LEU A 50 -19.75 -1.27 12.63
CA LEU A 50 -19.35 -2.67 12.57
C LEU A 50 -19.92 -3.36 11.33
N GLU A 51 -21.18 -3.08 10.97
CA GLU A 51 -21.77 -3.61 9.75
C GLU A 51 -21.05 -3.11 8.50
N GLY A 52 -20.77 -1.83 8.37
CA GLY A 52 -20.01 -1.29 7.26
C GLY A 52 -18.58 -1.85 7.16
N LEU A 53 -17.91 -2.05 8.31
CA LEU A 53 -16.58 -2.68 8.33
C LEU A 53 -16.64 -4.16 7.92
N ARG A 54 -17.70 -4.92 8.28
CA ARG A 54 -17.90 -6.30 7.81
C ARG A 54 -18.06 -6.35 6.29
N GLN A 55 -18.81 -5.43 5.71
CA GLN A 55 -18.99 -5.35 4.26
C GLN A 55 -17.66 -5.05 3.55
N ILE A 56 -16.80 -4.21 4.14
CA ILE A 56 -15.46 -3.94 3.61
C ILE A 56 -14.59 -5.19 3.73
N ALA A 57 -14.56 -5.84 4.89
CA ALA A 57 -13.77 -7.05 5.12
C ALA A 57 -14.15 -8.17 4.13
N ALA A 58 -15.44 -8.39 3.90
CA ALA A 58 -15.94 -9.37 2.93
C ALA A 58 -15.47 -9.09 1.49
N ARG A 59 -15.35 -7.83 1.09
CA ARG A 59 -14.88 -7.46 -0.27
C ARG A 59 -13.39 -7.70 -0.49
N VAL A 60 -12.61 -7.76 0.57
CA VAL A 60 -11.16 -8.00 0.51
C VAL A 60 -10.77 -9.40 1.00
N GLU A 61 -11.76 -10.23 1.31
CA GLU A 61 -11.57 -11.63 1.70
C GLU A 61 -10.76 -12.37 0.62
N GLY A 62 -9.80 -13.18 1.06
CA GLY A 62 -8.87 -13.88 0.17
C GLY A 62 -7.81 -13.00 -0.51
N LYS A 63 -7.88 -11.68 -0.39
CA LYS A 63 -6.91 -10.73 -0.95
C LYS A 63 -6.01 -10.12 0.12
N ALA A 64 -6.52 -9.92 1.31
CA ALA A 64 -5.78 -9.33 2.42
C ALA A 64 -6.25 -9.90 3.76
N ARG A 65 -5.32 -10.00 4.71
CA ARG A 65 -5.64 -10.27 6.11
C ARG A 65 -6.10 -8.96 6.77
N VAL A 66 -7.33 -8.93 7.25
CA VAL A 66 -7.90 -7.76 7.90
C VAL A 66 -7.75 -7.86 9.41
N THR A 67 -7.25 -6.81 10.03
CA THR A 67 -7.26 -6.60 11.47
C THR A 67 -8.08 -5.35 11.79
N LEU A 68 -8.63 -5.28 13.00
CA LEU A 68 -9.39 -4.14 13.47
C LEU A 68 -8.79 -3.63 14.77
N ASP A 69 -8.58 -2.32 14.86
CA ASP A 69 -8.11 -1.64 16.06
C ASP A 69 -9.00 -0.41 16.32
N PRO A 70 -9.88 -0.45 17.33
CA PRO A 70 -10.79 0.64 17.60
C PRO A 70 -10.12 1.86 18.25
N ALA A 71 -8.90 1.70 18.77
CA ALA A 71 -8.11 2.76 19.38
C ALA A 71 -7.09 3.39 18.45
N GLU A 72 -6.90 2.84 17.24
CA GLU A 72 -5.91 3.34 16.29
C GLU A 72 -6.34 4.69 15.69
N ARG A 73 -5.38 5.62 15.65
CA ARG A 73 -5.53 6.92 14.99
C ARG A 73 -4.40 7.15 14.01
N HIS A 74 -4.75 7.41 12.78
CA HIS A 74 -3.78 7.57 11.70
C HIS A 74 -3.27 9.00 11.49
N GLY A 75 -3.41 9.88 12.49
CA GLY A 75 -2.91 11.25 12.42
C GLY A 75 -3.78 12.21 11.59
N PHE A 76 -4.77 11.72 10.86
CA PHE A 76 -5.71 12.55 10.12
C PHE A 76 -6.85 13.00 11.02
N GLN A 77 -6.78 14.24 11.51
CA GLN A 77 -7.81 14.81 12.40
C GLN A 77 -9.17 14.98 11.71
N TYR A 78 -9.21 14.96 10.40
CA TYR A 78 -10.40 15.13 9.57
C TYR A 78 -11.10 13.82 9.17
N GLN A 79 -10.57 12.66 9.61
CA GLN A 79 -11.19 11.36 9.35
C GLN A 79 -12.59 11.29 9.97
N SER A 80 -13.60 10.97 9.13
CA SER A 80 -15.01 11.06 9.54
C SER A 80 -15.63 9.74 9.99
N TRP A 81 -15.25 8.60 9.39
CA TRP A 81 -15.91 7.34 9.67
C TRP A 81 -14.93 6.19 9.94
N PHE A 82 -14.10 5.81 8.96
CA PHE A 82 -13.08 4.78 9.15
C PHE A 82 -11.75 5.22 8.50
N GLY A 83 -10.66 4.61 8.98
CA GLY A 83 -9.35 4.69 8.36
C GLY A 83 -8.76 3.30 8.22
N PHE A 84 -7.77 3.20 7.35
CA PHE A 84 -7.02 1.98 7.18
C PHE A 84 -5.54 2.26 6.95
N THR A 85 -4.73 1.28 7.28
CA THR A 85 -3.30 1.25 6.96
C THR A 85 -2.99 -0.05 6.24
N LEU A 86 -2.18 0.03 5.20
CA LEU A 86 -1.73 -1.12 4.42
C LEU A 86 -0.33 -1.53 4.86
N TYR A 87 -0.14 -2.82 5.07
CA TYR A 87 1.14 -3.45 5.36
C TYR A 87 1.35 -4.63 4.42
N ALA A 88 2.61 -5.01 4.17
CA ALA A 88 2.95 -6.26 3.51
C ALA A 88 4.11 -6.94 4.23
N GLU A 89 4.17 -8.26 4.12
CA GLU A 89 5.33 -9.02 4.58
C GLU A 89 6.57 -8.61 3.80
N GLY A 90 7.69 -8.47 4.50
CA GLY A 90 8.96 -8.03 3.91
C GLY A 90 9.08 -6.51 3.71
N ALA A 91 7.99 -5.77 3.77
CA ALA A 91 8.06 -4.32 3.67
C ALA A 91 8.44 -3.66 4.99
N ARG A 92 9.27 -2.63 4.93
CA ARG A 92 9.61 -1.80 6.08
C ARG A 92 8.57 -0.70 6.27
N GLY A 93 7.77 -0.81 7.33
CA GLY A 93 6.76 0.20 7.66
C GLY A 93 5.44 0.02 6.90
N THR A 94 4.75 1.12 6.67
CA THR A 94 3.44 1.13 6.03
C THR A 94 3.54 1.33 4.52
N LEU A 95 2.75 0.60 3.74
CA LEU A 95 2.66 0.78 2.29
C LEU A 95 1.71 1.91 1.90
N GLY A 96 0.79 2.26 2.77
CA GLY A 96 -0.17 3.32 2.51
C GLY A 96 -1.19 3.48 3.61
N ARG A 97 -1.92 4.56 3.54
CA ARG A 97 -2.99 4.93 4.49
C ARG A 97 -4.13 5.58 3.76
N GLY A 98 -5.33 5.39 4.28
CA GLY A 98 -6.50 6.03 3.74
C GLY A 98 -7.69 6.01 4.68
N GLY A 99 -8.80 6.51 4.18
CA GLY A 99 -10.04 6.52 4.95
C GLY A 99 -11.07 7.48 4.39
N THR A 100 -12.15 7.65 5.12
CA THR A 100 -13.22 8.57 4.80
C THR A 100 -13.00 9.93 5.45
N TYR A 101 -13.36 10.98 4.75
CA TYR A 101 -13.27 12.35 5.22
C TYR A 101 -14.42 13.21 4.62
N ARG A 102 -14.47 14.48 5.00
CA ARG A 102 -15.40 15.43 4.40
C ARG A 102 -14.62 16.52 3.68
N VAL A 103 -15.02 16.81 2.46
CA VAL A 103 -14.49 17.94 1.67
C VAL A 103 -15.25 19.21 1.93
N GLY A 104 -14.86 20.32 1.33
CA GLY A 104 -15.56 21.58 1.41
C GLY A 104 -17.06 21.41 1.11
N GLY A 105 -17.94 22.04 1.91
CA GLY A 105 -19.38 21.82 1.80
C GLY A 105 -19.92 20.60 2.57
N GLY A 106 -19.05 19.79 3.18
CA GLY A 106 -19.45 18.66 4.02
C GLY A 106 -19.71 17.36 3.27
N GLU A 107 -19.42 17.29 1.98
CA GLU A 107 -19.57 16.08 1.17
C GLU A 107 -18.64 14.96 1.65
N PRO A 108 -19.14 13.70 1.76
CA PRO A 108 -18.31 12.57 2.12
C PRO A 108 -17.39 12.19 0.94
N ALA A 109 -16.13 11.92 1.27
CA ALA A 109 -15.14 11.45 0.32
C ALA A 109 -14.34 10.30 0.93
N THR A 110 -13.75 9.49 0.07
CA THR A 110 -12.79 8.44 0.44
C THR A 110 -11.53 8.63 -0.37
N GLY A 111 -10.38 8.55 0.29
CA GLY A 111 -9.09 8.69 -0.37
C GLY A 111 -8.01 7.89 0.33
N PHE A 112 -6.89 7.74 -0.35
CA PHE A 112 -5.72 7.06 0.19
C PHE A 112 -4.43 7.62 -0.40
N SER A 113 -3.34 7.41 0.34
CA SER A 113 -1.96 7.64 -0.11
C SER A 113 -1.22 6.33 -0.13
N LEU A 114 -0.48 6.05 -1.20
CA LEU A 114 0.49 4.96 -1.27
C LEU A 114 1.89 5.52 -1.12
N TYR A 115 2.73 4.83 -0.38
CA TYR A 115 4.14 5.15 -0.20
C TYR A 115 4.96 4.30 -1.17
N ILE A 116 5.52 4.94 -2.17
CA ILE A 116 6.14 4.24 -3.30
C ILE A 116 7.44 3.54 -2.89
N ASP A 117 8.27 4.18 -2.06
CA ASP A 117 9.57 3.61 -1.65
C ASP A 117 9.42 2.24 -0.96
N PRO A 118 8.64 2.08 0.13
CA PRO A 118 8.45 0.77 0.74
C PRO A 118 7.72 -0.23 -0.16
N LEU A 119 6.92 0.24 -1.12
CA LEU A 119 6.27 -0.62 -2.09
C LEU A 119 7.28 -1.19 -3.09
N VAL A 120 8.18 -0.37 -3.60
CA VAL A 120 9.28 -0.81 -4.50
C VAL A 120 10.21 -1.78 -3.77
N ASP A 121 10.61 -1.46 -2.53
CA ASP A 121 11.44 -2.33 -1.70
C ASP A 121 10.79 -3.70 -1.46
N ALA A 122 9.47 -3.73 -1.23
CA ALA A 122 8.72 -4.97 -1.01
C ALA A 122 8.56 -5.82 -2.28
N LEU A 123 8.55 -5.21 -3.45
CA LEU A 123 8.49 -5.93 -4.73
C LEU A 123 9.82 -6.58 -5.11
N GLY A 124 10.92 -6.12 -4.48
CA GLY A 124 12.27 -6.56 -4.82
C GLY A 124 12.73 -6.08 -6.19
N ASP A 125 13.93 -6.49 -6.55
CA ASP A 125 14.46 -6.19 -7.87
C ASP A 125 13.60 -6.85 -8.95
N ALA A 126 13.20 -6.07 -9.93
CA ALA A 126 12.60 -6.63 -11.14
C ALA A 126 13.58 -7.65 -11.74
N PRO A 127 13.13 -8.83 -12.18
CA PRO A 127 14.02 -9.76 -12.85
C PRO A 127 14.79 -9.01 -13.92
N ALA A 128 16.11 -9.21 -13.94
CA ALA A 128 16.98 -8.63 -14.96
C ALA A 128 16.51 -9.16 -16.33
N GLY A 129 15.55 -8.48 -16.92
CA GLY A 129 15.08 -8.80 -18.27
C GLY A 129 16.12 -8.37 -19.30
N ASP A 130 16.05 -8.98 -20.46
CA ASP A 130 16.93 -8.63 -21.56
C ASP A 130 16.89 -7.13 -21.84
N LEU A 131 18.09 -6.53 -21.92
CA LEU A 131 18.28 -5.13 -22.24
C LEU A 131 18.93 -5.03 -23.62
N LEU A 132 18.24 -4.38 -24.54
CA LEU A 132 18.66 -4.20 -25.91
C LEU A 132 19.35 -2.85 -26.10
N PHE A 133 20.62 -2.87 -26.49
CA PHE A 133 21.34 -1.68 -26.91
C PHE A 133 20.89 -1.27 -28.31
N LEU A 134 20.59 -0.03 -28.52
CA LEU A 134 20.19 0.59 -29.78
C LEU A 134 21.35 1.50 -30.26
N PRO A 135 22.10 1.11 -31.30
CA PRO A 135 23.10 1.98 -31.90
C PRO A 135 22.51 3.33 -32.36
N GLU A 136 23.34 4.35 -32.52
CA GLU A 136 22.90 5.70 -32.92
C GLU A 136 22.06 5.69 -34.21
N ASP A 137 22.46 4.87 -35.19
CA ASP A 137 21.85 4.72 -36.51
C ASP A 137 20.81 3.59 -36.62
N HIS A 138 20.30 3.09 -35.48
CA HIS A 138 19.36 1.97 -35.42
C HIS A 138 18.06 2.20 -36.17
N ASP A 139 17.43 1.15 -36.68
CA ASP A 139 16.09 1.14 -37.27
C ASP A 139 15.05 1.46 -36.14
N ARG A 140 14.49 2.64 -36.19
CA ARG A 140 13.54 3.14 -35.17
C ARG A 140 12.23 2.33 -35.15
N ASP A 141 11.78 1.84 -36.30
CA ASP A 141 10.56 1.02 -36.41
C ASP A 141 10.80 -0.36 -35.80
N ALA A 142 11.98 -0.95 -36.04
CA ALA A 142 12.35 -2.19 -35.38
C ALA A 142 12.43 -2.03 -33.87
N ALA A 143 13.08 -0.98 -33.39
CA ALA A 143 13.14 -0.68 -31.96
C ALA A 143 11.76 -0.47 -31.33
N ALA A 144 10.85 0.21 -32.03
CA ALA A 144 9.47 0.42 -31.56
C ALA A 144 8.69 -0.91 -31.45
N ARG A 145 8.81 -1.79 -32.45
CA ARG A 145 8.19 -3.12 -32.42
C ARG A 145 8.73 -3.98 -31.28
N LEU A 146 10.04 -3.97 -31.06
CA LEU A 146 10.67 -4.75 -30.00
C LEU A 146 10.22 -4.26 -28.62
N ARG A 147 10.11 -2.94 -28.40
CA ARG A 147 9.54 -2.39 -27.17
C ARG A 147 8.08 -2.83 -26.98
N ALA A 148 7.29 -2.85 -28.04
CA ALA A 148 5.88 -3.28 -27.97
C ALA A 148 5.71 -4.74 -27.52
N ILE A 149 6.70 -5.59 -27.77
CA ILE A 149 6.72 -6.99 -27.31
C ILE A 149 7.53 -7.21 -26.02
N GLY A 150 7.88 -6.12 -25.32
CA GLY A 150 8.44 -6.19 -23.96
C GLY A 150 9.96 -6.00 -23.85
N TRP A 151 10.69 -5.75 -24.92
CA TRP A 151 12.11 -5.44 -24.83
C TRP A 151 12.35 -4.10 -24.11
N ARG A 152 13.23 -4.13 -23.14
CA ARG A 152 13.81 -2.92 -22.56
C ARG A 152 14.90 -2.41 -23.46
N THR A 153 15.00 -1.11 -23.68
CA THR A 153 15.98 -0.56 -24.63
C THR A 153 16.80 0.56 -24.00
N LEU A 154 18.08 0.59 -24.35
CA LEU A 154 19.02 1.67 -24.05
C LEU A 154 19.61 2.18 -25.37
N ALA A 155 19.41 3.45 -25.69
CA ALA A 155 19.90 4.05 -26.91
C ALA A 155 21.31 4.64 -26.69
N ALA A 156 22.16 4.49 -27.70
CA ALA A 156 23.44 5.17 -27.75
C ALA A 156 23.26 6.69 -27.75
N LEU A 157 24.19 7.40 -27.13
CA LEU A 157 24.27 8.87 -27.12
C LEU A 157 25.22 9.41 -28.18
N ASP A 158 26.37 8.74 -28.37
CA ASP A 158 27.44 9.20 -29.26
C ASP A 158 28.14 8.09 -30.07
N GLY A 159 27.65 6.89 -29.98
CA GLY A 159 28.17 5.75 -30.74
C GLY A 159 29.50 5.15 -30.24
N THR A 160 30.06 5.67 -29.14
CA THR A 160 31.29 5.16 -28.53
C THR A 160 31.03 4.18 -27.37
N GLU A 161 29.75 4.01 -26.97
CA GLU A 161 29.38 3.21 -25.82
C GLU A 161 29.57 1.71 -26.06
N ASP A 162 30.07 1.07 -25.02
CA ASP A 162 30.16 -0.41 -24.95
C ASP A 162 28.82 -0.96 -24.39
N ALA A 163 28.09 -1.64 -25.25
CA ALA A 163 26.82 -2.25 -24.89
C ALA A 163 26.93 -3.22 -23.71
N ALA A 164 27.97 -4.04 -23.65
CA ALA A 164 28.20 -4.99 -22.56
C ALA A 164 28.52 -4.25 -21.24
N GLY A 165 29.39 -3.25 -21.31
CA GLY A 165 29.77 -2.42 -20.18
C GLY A 165 28.60 -1.63 -19.60
N LEU A 166 27.56 -1.33 -20.40
CA LEU A 166 26.30 -0.72 -19.98
C LEU A 166 25.27 -1.74 -19.45
N GLY A 167 25.64 -3.02 -19.34
CA GLY A 167 24.77 -4.09 -18.84
C GLY A 167 23.69 -4.53 -19.84
N CYS A 168 23.85 -4.20 -21.13
CA CYS A 168 22.97 -4.71 -22.17
C CYS A 168 23.27 -6.19 -22.44
N THR A 169 22.22 -6.97 -22.63
CA THR A 169 22.33 -8.40 -22.99
C THR A 169 22.34 -8.60 -24.49
N HIS A 170 21.79 -7.66 -25.24
CA HIS A 170 21.64 -7.71 -26.68
C HIS A 170 21.93 -6.34 -27.32
N ARG A 171 22.30 -6.38 -28.61
CA ARG A 171 22.44 -5.19 -29.46
C ARG A 171 21.53 -5.33 -30.67
N LEU A 172 20.90 -4.25 -31.09
CA LEU A 172 20.13 -4.23 -32.33
C LEU A 172 21.07 -4.18 -33.52
N VAL A 173 21.03 -5.23 -34.32
CA VAL A 173 21.80 -5.32 -35.59
C VAL A 173 20.79 -5.42 -36.73
N GLY A 174 20.76 -4.38 -37.56
CA GLY A 174 19.68 -4.25 -38.55
C GLY A 174 18.31 -4.15 -37.85
N ARG A 175 17.53 -5.21 -37.91
CA ARG A 175 16.17 -5.26 -37.32
C ARG A 175 16.00 -6.30 -36.23
N GLU A 176 17.07 -7.02 -35.88
CA GLU A 176 17.00 -8.17 -34.97
C GLU A 176 17.93 -7.98 -33.76
N PRO A 177 17.52 -8.41 -32.55
CA PRO A 177 18.38 -8.46 -31.39
C PRO A 177 19.46 -9.54 -31.54
N GLN A 178 20.70 -9.19 -31.28
CA GLN A 178 21.82 -10.14 -31.22
C GLN A 178 22.50 -10.02 -29.85
N PRO A 179 22.93 -11.13 -29.23
CA PRO A 179 23.70 -11.09 -27.98
C PRO A 179 24.96 -10.24 -28.12
N VAL A 180 25.35 -9.52 -27.04
CA VAL A 180 26.58 -8.73 -26.95
C VAL A 180 27.71 -9.54 -26.34
#